data_25e23b963def986c5e7e468f2b4e19b9
#
_entry.id   25e23b963def986c5e7e468f2b4e19b9
#
_cell.length_a   1.000
_cell.length_b   1.000
_cell.length_c   1.000
_cell.angle_alpha   90.00
_cell.angle_beta   90.00
_cell.angle_gamma   90.00
#
_symmetry.space_group_name_H-M   'P 1'
#
loop_
_entity.id
_entity.type
_entity.pdbx_description
1 polymer ?
#
loop_
_entity_poly.entity_id
_entity_poly.type
_entity_poly.pdbx_seq_one_letter_code
_entity_poly.pdbx_strand_id
1 'polypeptide(L)'
;MKMILEHATSAELLWGQRQTVEQDLECWHFTSATQDISIWLEPSTMAHVCPFGQLLIAELDVRKGVFAINHIVVIKEIEDAAVITRHFAWVPAGKESLLRDIWGMLNYLPSPALRSFYKSVLADDELMLPFLTAMASHHHHHDYAGGLIEHSHEVAMTAAALSLLHGLEPLSVSVAFIGGLLHDIGKIHLYYNVQGAHGVLGQHESFNFMVLAKQLTVLRQSAPKLFEALSSCLSIKFRHQTDAYLPSTIVHMCDRLSVDVCNWRRAFANVPHYYWYAKSPRDALMYKRLS
;
A
#
# COMPACT_ATOMS: atom_id res chain seq x y z
N MET A 1 -12.26 15.12 -26.25
CA MET A 1 -12.13 14.52 -24.92
C MET A 1 -10.83 13.73 -24.87
N LYS A 2 -9.69 14.46 -24.92
CA LYS A 2 -8.33 13.92 -24.91
C LYS A 2 -7.52 14.85 -24.00
N MET A 3 -7.79 14.81 -22.69
CA MET A 3 -7.06 15.59 -21.69
C MET A 3 -7.34 15.08 -20.27
N ILE A 4 -7.29 13.79 -20.11
CA ILE A 4 -7.06 13.18 -18.80
C ILE A 4 -5.91 12.23 -19.08
N LEU A 5 -4.76 12.60 -18.62
CA LEU A 5 -3.57 11.79 -18.43
C LEU A 5 -2.33 12.53 -18.92
N GLU A 6 -1.61 12.86 -18.00
CA GLU A 6 -0.19 12.72 -17.72
C GLU A 6 0.15 13.70 -16.60
N HIS A 7 -0.45 13.46 -15.45
CA HIS A 7 0.11 13.97 -14.21
C HIS A 7 0.98 12.85 -13.69
N ALA A 8 2.26 12.89 -14.01
CA ALA A 8 3.25 12.06 -13.36
C ALA A 8 3.38 12.57 -11.91
N THR A 9 2.54 12.04 -11.02
CA THR A 9 2.76 12.17 -9.59
C THR A 9 3.78 11.12 -9.21
N SER A 10 4.98 11.54 -8.84
CA SER A 10 5.97 10.66 -8.25
C SER A 10 6.04 10.93 -6.75
N ALA A 11 5.99 9.89 -5.93
CA ALA A 11 6.31 10.02 -4.53
C ALA A 11 7.83 9.97 -4.38
N GLU A 12 8.37 10.96 -3.68
CA GLU A 12 9.80 11.07 -3.43
C GLU A 12 10.09 11.18 -1.94
N LEU A 13 11.27 10.70 -1.56
CA LEU A 13 11.86 10.92 -0.26
C LEU A 13 12.64 12.23 -0.32
N LEU A 14 12.19 13.23 0.43
CA LEU A 14 12.68 14.59 0.37
C LEU A 14 13.20 15.05 1.74
N TRP A 15 14.28 15.81 1.76
CA TRP A 15 14.62 16.69 2.88
C TRP A 15 14.03 18.06 2.59
N GLY A 16 13.08 18.52 3.41
CA GLY A 16 12.45 19.84 3.28
C GLY A 16 12.91 20.80 4.36
N GLN A 17 13.29 22.02 3.99
CA GLN A 17 13.68 23.09 4.89
C GLN A 17 13.10 24.42 4.44
N ARG A 18 12.50 25.17 5.39
CA ARG A 18 11.99 26.52 5.10
C ARG A 18 13.15 27.51 4.99
N GLN A 19 13.19 28.25 3.89
CA GLN A 19 14.20 29.28 3.63
C GLN A 19 13.76 30.68 4.05
N THR A 20 12.60 31.11 3.54
CA THR A 20 12.08 32.46 3.77
C THR A 20 10.56 32.45 3.94
N VAL A 21 10.06 33.56 4.51
CA VAL A 21 8.63 33.81 4.63
C VAL A 21 8.38 35.20 4.04
N GLU A 22 7.47 35.30 3.08
CA GLU A 22 7.09 36.55 2.46
C GLU A 22 5.56 36.65 2.38
N GLN A 23 5.00 37.71 2.96
CA GLN A 23 3.56 37.93 3.05
C GLN A 23 2.85 36.70 3.64
N ASP A 24 2.00 36.03 2.85
CA ASP A 24 1.22 34.86 3.25
C ASP A 24 1.78 33.54 2.72
N LEU A 25 3.01 33.53 2.20
CA LEU A 25 3.65 32.34 1.63
C LEU A 25 4.99 32.03 2.31
N GLU A 26 5.33 30.77 2.36
CA GLU A 26 6.60 30.23 2.83
C GLU A 26 7.38 29.61 1.65
N CYS A 27 8.64 30.02 1.48
CA CYS A 27 9.53 29.35 0.54
C CYS A 27 10.18 28.14 1.22
N TRP A 28 9.93 26.98 0.68
CA TRP A 28 10.52 25.73 1.12
C TRP A 28 11.48 25.20 0.08
N HIS A 29 12.65 24.82 0.52
CA HIS A 29 13.65 24.12 -0.29
C HIS A 29 13.57 22.63 0.00
N PHE A 30 13.49 21.83 -1.08
CA PHE A 30 13.40 20.38 -1.01
C PHE A 30 14.53 19.75 -1.80
N THR A 31 15.24 18.86 -1.14
CA THR A 31 16.35 18.08 -1.71
C THR A 31 15.99 16.61 -1.74
N SER A 32 16.15 15.96 -2.87
CA SER A 32 16.05 14.51 -3.03
C SER A 32 17.32 13.94 -3.66
N ALA A 33 17.34 12.63 -3.92
CA ALA A 33 18.44 11.99 -4.64
C ALA A 33 18.54 12.42 -6.10
N THR A 34 17.48 13.00 -6.68
CA THR A 34 17.37 13.29 -8.11
C THR A 34 17.24 14.77 -8.41
N GLN A 35 16.82 15.60 -7.45
CA GLN A 35 16.51 17.01 -7.70
C GLN A 35 16.58 17.89 -6.45
N ASP A 36 16.84 19.15 -6.70
CA ASP A 36 16.75 20.25 -5.74
C ASP A 36 15.74 21.27 -6.27
N ILE A 37 14.71 21.57 -5.48
CA ILE A 37 13.65 22.49 -5.87
C ILE A 37 13.29 23.45 -4.74
N SER A 38 12.92 24.68 -5.07
CA SER A 38 12.31 25.62 -4.14
C SER A 38 10.90 25.94 -4.56
N ILE A 39 9.97 25.84 -3.62
CA ILE A 39 8.53 26.00 -3.87
C ILE A 39 7.95 26.98 -2.85
N TRP A 40 7.12 27.91 -3.32
CA TRP A 40 6.32 28.77 -2.47
C TRP A 40 5.00 28.07 -2.11
N LEU A 41 4.74 27.91 -0.83
CA LEU A 41 3.62 27.16 -0.30
C LEU A 41 2.84 28.00 0.72
N GLU A 42 1.55 27.75 0.84
CA GLU A 42 0.77 28.27 1.95
C GLU A 42 1.24 27.65 3.27
N PRO A 43 1.32 28.41 4.38
CA PRO A 43 1.74 27.90 5.68
C PRO A 43 0.97 26.67 6.16
N SER A 44 -0.31 26.58 5.80
CA SER A 44 -1.18 25.44 6.10
C SER A 44 -0.69 24.12 5.51
N THR A 45 -0.03 24.17 4.34
CA THR A 45 0.49 22.99 3.64
C THR A 45 1.62 22.31 4.45
N MET A 46 2.43 23.12 5.13
CA MET A 46 3.61 22.65 5.86
C MET A 46 3.46 22.78 7.39
N ALA A 47 2.26 22.97 7.91
CA ALA A 47 1.98 23.25 9.33
C ALA A 47 2.54 22.18 10.30
N HIS A 48 2.73 20.95 9.84
CA HIS A 48 3.22 19.84 10.66
C HIS A 48 4.69 19.50 10.38
N VAL A 49 5.36 20.28 9.55
CA VAL A 49 6.75 20.06 9.13
C VAL A 49 7.68 20.97 9.92
N CYS A 50 8.80 20.44 10.44
CA CYS A 50 9.79 21.24 11.12
C CYS A 50 10.46 22.22 10.14
N PRO A 51 10.41 23.54 10.40
CA PRO A 51 10.94 24.54 9.47
C PRO A 51 12.49 24.53 9.35
N PHE A 52 13.18 23.92 10.31
CA PHE A 52 14.65 23.84 10.32
C PHE A 52 15.21 22.64 9.56
N GLY A 53 14.34 21.79 9.05
CA GLY A 53 14.66 20.62 8.26
C GLY A 53 13.93 19.36 8.74
N GLN A 54 13.35 18.66 7.80
CA GLN A 54 12.57 17.45 8.07
C GLN A 54 12.62 16.50 6.89
N LEU A 55 12.74 15.19 7.18
CA LEU A 55 12.61 14.16 6.16
C LEU A 55 11.12 13.87 5.90
N LEU A 56 10.75 13.80 4.63
CA LEU A 56 9.37 13.70 4.16
C LEU A 56 9.25 12.64 3.08
N ILE A 57 8.10 12.00 2.99
CA ILE A 57 7.61 11.38 1.75
C ILE A 57 6.54 12.29 1.20
N ALA A 58 6.70 12.80 -0.01
CA ALA A 58 5.73 13.67 -0.64
C ALA A 58 5.49 13.27 -2.10
N GLU A 59 4.28 13.53 -2.59
CA GLU A 59 4.01 13.49 -4.03
C GLU A 59 4.34 14.83 -4.65
N LEU A 60 5.20 14.79 -5.66
CA LEU A 60 5.49 15.93 -6.52
C LEU A 60 4.59 15.89 -7.75
N ASP A 61 3.84 16.95 -7.96
CA ASP A 61 3.05 17.16 -9.15
C ASP A 61 3.70 18.27 -9.98
N VAL A 62 4.02 17.96 -11.24
CA VAL A 62 4.61 18.93 -12.16
C VAL A 62 3.57 19.29 -13.20
N ARG A 63 2.95 20.46 -13.07
CA ARG A 63 1.98 20.99 -14.04
C ARG A 63 2.55 22.18 -14.76
N LYS A 64 2.74 22.07 -16.07
CA LYS A 64 3.23 23.19 -16.93
C LYS A 64 4.52 23.84 -16.42
N GLY A 65 5.43 23.04 -15.86
CA GLY A 65 6.70 23.54 -15.29
C GLY A 65 6.57 24.15 -13.88
N VAL A 66 5.41 24.05 -13.25
CA VAL A 66 5.21 24.46 -11.86
C VAL A 66 5.19 23.23 -10.98
N PHE A 67 6.03 23.21 -9.95
CA PHE A 67 6.05 22.15 -8.95
C PHE A 67 4.97 22.42 -7.89
N ALA A 68 4.21 21.39 -7.56
CA ALA A 68 3.32 21.38 -6.40
C ALA A 68 3.64 20.17 -5.53
N ILE A 69 3.52 20.32 -4.22
CA ILE A 69 3.65 19.23 -3.27
C ILE A 69 2.28 18.82 -2.78
N ASN A 70 1.98 17.54 -2.94
CA ASN A 70 0.75 16.94 -2.45
C ASN A 70 1.09 15.78 -1.50
N HIS A 71 0.16 15.44 -0.62
CA HIS A 71 0.21 14.23 0.21
C HIS A 71 1.54 14.04 0.94
N ILE A 72 1.81 14.93 1.91
CA ILE A 72 3.05 14.91 2.69
C ILE A 72 2.92 13.95 3.88
N VAL A 73 3.91 13.08 4.04
CA VAL A 73 4.11 12.25 5.23
C VAL A 73 5.40 12.65 5.91
N VAL A 74 5.31 13.11 7.15
CA VAL A 74 6.46 13.50 7.97
C VAL A 74 7.09 12.27 8.59
N ILE A 75 8.40 12.13 8.44
CA ILE A 75 9.20 11.08 9.08
C ILE A 75 9.81 11.66 10.35
N LYS A 76 9.32 11.20 11.50
CA LYS A 76 9.67 11.80 12.80
C LYS A 76 10.94 11.24 13.42
N GLU A 77 11.30 10.01 13.11
CA GLU A 77 12.40 9.28 13.73
C GLU A 77 13.53 9.03 12.72
N ILE A 78 14.78 9.26 13.11
CA ILE A 78 15.96 9.05 12.24
C ILE A 78 16.09 7.56 11.84
N GLU A 79 15.72 6.66 12.75
CA GLU A 79 15.72 5.21 12.50
C GLU A 79 14.78 4.82 11.36
N ASP A 80 13.61 5.46 11.31
CA ASP A 80 12.65 5.26 10.20
C ASP A 80 13.23 5.74 8.86
N ALA A 81 14.01 6.80 8.86
CA ALA A 81 14.63 7.34 7.64
C ALA A 81 15.52 6.31 6.93
N ALA A 82 16.34 5.57 7.67
CA ALA A 82 17.22 4.54 7.12
C ALA A 82 16.43 3.37 6.53
N VAL A 83 15.34 2.95 7.18
CA VAL A 83 14.45 1.88 6.70
C VAL A 83 13.71 2.34 5.45
N ILE A 84 13.14 3.54 5.47
CA ILE A 84 12.40 4.09 4.33
C ILE A 84 13.31 4.24 3.11
N THR A 85 14.55 4.70 3.28
CA THR A 85 15.52 4.80 2.19
C THR A 85 15.77 3.44 1.52
N ARG A 86 15.87 2.36 2.31
CA ARG A 86 15.99 1.01 1.75
C ARG A 86 14.73 0.61 0.98
N HIS A 87 13.55 0.90 1.49
CA HIS A 87 12.29 0.59 0.81
C HIS A 87 12.18 1.32 -0.53
N PHE A 88 12.60 2.58 -0.61
CA PHE A 88 12.65 3.31 -1.89
C PHE A 88 13.62 2.68 -2.89
N ALA A 89 14.73 2.09 -2.43
CA ALA A 89 15.66 1.38 -3.30
C ALA A 89 15.13 0.01 -3.79
N TRP A 90 14.18 -0.59 -3.06
CA TRP A 90 13.64 -1.92 -3.38
C TRP A 90 12.33 -1.87 -4.15
N VAL A 91 11.50 -0.85 -3.93
CA VAL A 91 10.22 -0.74 -4.63
C VAL A 91 10.47 -0.56 -6.13
N PRO A 92 9.75 -1.26 -7.01
CA PRO A 92 9.91 -1.08 -8.45
C PRO A 92 9.58 0.34 -8.87
N ALA A 93 10.31 0.83 -9.87
CA ALA A 93 10.12 2.16 -10.43
C ALA A 93 8.65 2.43 -10.83
N GLY A 94 8.13 3.59 -10.45
CA GLY A 94 6.74 3.98 -10.65
C GLY A 94 5.76 3.43 -9.59
N LYS A 95 6.26 2.76 -8.55
CA LYS A 95 5.46 2.26 -7.41
C LYS A 95 5.78 2.99 -6.09
N GLU A 96 6.58 4.03 -6.14
CA GLU A 96 7.05 4.78 -4.95
C GLU A 96 5.88 5.39 -4.16
N SER A 97 4.77 5.73 -4.83
CA SER A 97 3.56 6.26 -4.18
C SER A 97 2.93 5.28 -3.18
N LEU A 98 3.12 3.97 -3.37
CA LEU A 98 2.64 2.96 -2.41
C LEU A 98 3.30 3.14 -1.04
N LEU A 99 4.60 3.50 -1.01
CA LEU A 99 5.35 3.69 0.23
C LEU A 99 4.81 4.86 1.05
N ARG A 100 4.31 5.91 0.40
CA ARG A 100 3.66 7.03 1.09
C ARG A 100 2.46 6.55 1.92
N ASP A 101 1.58 5.75 1.33
CA ASP A 101 0.37 5.28 2.01
C ASP A 101 0.73 4.26 3.10
N ILE A 102 1.65 3.35 2.81
CA ILE A 102 2.13 2.34 3.75
C ILE A 102 2.76 3.00 4.99
N TRP A 103 3.72 3.91 4.80
CA TRP A 103 4.36 4.61 5.91
C TRP A 103 3.44 5.66 6.54
N GLY A 104 2.60 6.31 5.74
CA GLY A 104 1.63 7.29 6.20
C GLY A 104 0.64 6.74 7.19
N MET A 105 0.28 5.48 7.06
CA MET A 105 -0.66 4.82 7.96
C MET A 105 -0.23 4.87 9.43
N LEU A 106 1.08 4.88 9.72
CA LEU A 106 1.60 5.03 11.09
C LEU A 106 1.08 6.28 11.81
N ASN A 107 0.77 7.35 11.08
CA ASN A 107 0.26 8.61 11.66
C ASN A 107 -1.21 8.49 12.10
N TYR A 108 -1.95 7.53 11.56
CA TYR A 108 -3.38 7.37 11.78
C TYR A 108 -3.73 6.19 12.70
N LEU A 109 -2.75 5.38 13.12
CA LEU A 109 -2.99 4.23 14.00
C LEU A 109 -3.34 4.70 15.43
N PRO A 110 -4.56 4.46 15.92
CA PRO A 110 -4.99 4.94 17.24
C PRO A 110 -4.45 4.10 18.39
N SER A 111 -4.05 2.85 18.13
CA SER A 111 -3.56 1.92 19.15
C SER A 111 -2.04 1.84 19.15
N PRO A 112 -1.37 2.08 20.30
CA PRO A 112 0.08 1.90 20.43
C PRO A 112 0.54 0.46 20.10
N ALA A 113 -0.23 -0.55 20.51
CA ALA A 113 0.09 -1.96 20.24
C ALA A 113 0.03 -2.27 18.73
N LEU A 114 -1.00 -1.76 18.04
CA LEU A 114 -1.14 -1.92 16.59
C LEU A 114 -0.06 -1.15 15.83
N ARG A 115 0.28 0.06 16.29
CA ARG A 115 1.40 0.85 15.74
C ARG A 115 2.73 0.12 15.89
N SER A 116 3.02 -0.43 17.09
CA SER A 116 4.24 -1.19 17.34
C SER A 116 4.32 -2.44 16.47
N PHE A 117 3.22 -3.19 16.35
CA PHE A 117 3.12 -4.33 15.44
C PHE A 117 3.43 -3.92 14.00
N TYR A 118 2.73 -2.94 13.49
CA TYR A 118 2.87 -2.50 12.10
C TYR A 118 4.29 -1.97 11.81
N LYS A 119 4.83 -1.13 12.70
CA LYS A 119 6.22 -0.64 12.60
C LYS A 119 7.22 -1.81 12.61
N SER A 120 7.01 -2.83 13.44
CA SER A 120 7.90 -4.00 13.50
C SER A 120 7.87 -4.85 12.22
N VAL A 121 6.75 -4.87 11.49
CA VAL A 121 6.68 -5.50 10.16
C VAL A 121 7.45 -4.66 9.15
N LEU A 122 7.22 -3.35 9.11
CA LEU A 122 7.91 -2.45 8.17
C LEU A 122 9.43 -2.38 8.40
N ALA A 123 9.88 -2.57 9.63
CA ALA A 123 11.31 -2.55 9.98
C ALA A 123 12.02 -3.88 9.70
N ASP A 124 11.28 -4.93 9.33
CA ASP A 124 11.85 -6.26 9.07
C ASP A 124 12.22 -6.41 7.59
N ASP A 125 13.50 -6.24 7.30
CA ASP A 125 14.03 -6.29 5.93
C ASP A 125 13.84 -7.68 5.29
N GLU A 126 13.83 -8.76 6.08
CA GLU A 126 13.60 -10.12 5.57
C GLU A 126 12.15 -10.31 5.07
N LEU A 127 11.22 -9.54 5.61
CA LEU A 127 9.84 -9.48 5.13
C LEU A 127 9.67 -8.45 4.00
N MET A 128 10.17 -7.24 4.18
CA MET A 128 9.86 -6.12 3.30
C MET A 128 10.55 -6.21 1.94
N LEU A 129 11.80 -6.70 1.86
CA LEU A 129 12.47 -6.85 0.57
C LEU A 129 11.70 -7.79 -0.38
N PRO A 130 11.38 -9.04 0.01
CA PRO A 130 10.56 -9.89 -0.85
C PRO A 130 9.14 -9.37 -1.04
N PHE A 131 8.53 -8.73 -0.05
CA PHE A 131 7.17 -8.20 -0.17
C PHE A 131 7.07 -7.07 -1.19
N LEU A 132 8.06 -6.17 -1.26
CA LEU A 132 8.11 -5.07 -2.21
C LEU A 132 8.45 -5.53 -3.64
N THR A 133 9.13 -6.67 -3.81
CA THR A 133 9.68 -7.10 -5.10
C THR A 133 9.01 -8.33 -5.71
N ALA A 134 8.33 -9.16 -4.90
CA ALA A 134 7.68 -10.37 -5.38
C ALA A 134 6.46 -10.10 -6.27
N MET A 135 6.12 -11.08 -7.12
CA MET A 135 4.83 -11.12 -7.82
C MET A 135 3.73 -11.68 -6.92
N ALA A 136 2.47 -11.28 -7.19
CA ALA A 136 1.31 -11.80 -6.46
C ALA A 136 0.88 -13.20 -6.92
N SER A 137 1.22 -13.60 -8.16
CA SER A 137 0.92 -14.92 -8.71
C SER A 137 1.82 -15.26 -9.90
N HIS A 138 1.91 -16.54 -10.29
CA HIS A 138 2.61 -16.94 -11.51
C HIS A 138 1.79 -16.83 -12.79
N HIS A 139 0.47 -16.95 -12.69
CA HIS A 139 -0.39 -17.10 -13.86
C HIS A 139 -1.67 -16.27 -13.80
N HIS A 140 -1.89 -15.50 -12.73
CA HIS A 140 -3.13 -14.76 -12.53
C HIS A 140 -2.89 -13.24 -12.56
N HIS A 141 -3.47 -12.51 -11.64
CA HIS A 141 -3.32 -11.07 -11.50
C HIS A 141 -1.96 -10.70 -10.89
N HIS A 142 -1.42 -9.55 -11.26
CA HIS A 142 -0.17 -9.00 -10.72
C HIS A 142 1.04 -9.97 -10.83
N ASP A 143 1.23 -10.59 -12.01
CA ASP A 143 2.28 -11.54 -12.33
C ASP A 143 3.59 -10.88 -12.82
N TYR A 144 4.00 -9.83 -12.15
CA TYR A 144 5.21 -9.03 -12.42
C TYR A 144 5.89 -8.59 -11.12
N ALA A 145 7.15 -8.16 -11.20
CA ALA A 145 7.92 -7.70 -10.06
C ALA A 145 7.20 -6.54 -9.33
N GLY A 146 7.03 -6.65 -8.01
CA GLY A 146 6.26 -5.73 -7.19
C GLY A 146 4.74 -5.86 -7.33
N GLY A 147 4.25 -6.89 -8.04
CA GLY A 147 2.82 -7.15 -8.17
C GLY A 147 2.15 -7.49 -6.82
N LEU A 148 2.90 -8.12 -5.91
CA LEU A 148 2.38 -8.47 -4.57
C LEU A 148 2.06 -7.24 -3.74
N ILE A 149 2.98 -6.30 -3.66
CA ILE A 149 2.75 -5.07 -2.88
C ILE A 149 1.65 -4.20 -3.52
N GLU A 150 1.57 -4.14 -4.85
CA GLU A 150 0.52 -3.39 -5.56
C GLU A 150 -0.87 -3.96 -5.27
N HIS A 151 -1.04 -5.28 -5.40
CA HIS A 151 -2.28 -5.96 -5.05
C HIS A 151 -2.66 -5.74 -3.58
N SER A 152 -1.72 -5.97 -2.68
CA SER A 152 -1.93 -5.82 -1.23
C SER A 152 -2.29 -4.38 -0.85
N HIS A 153 -1.66 -3.39 -1.47
CA HIS A 153 -1.98 -1.98 -1.27
C HIS A 153 -3.40 -1.64 -1.80
N GLU A 154 -3.77 -2.12 -3.00
CA GLU A 154 -5.11 -1.92 -3.55
C GLU A 154 -6.18 -2.47 -2.60
N VAL A 155 -5.98 -3.68 -2.08
CA VAL A 155 -6.88 -4.30 -1.10
C VAL A 155 -6.93 -3.48 0.20
N ALA A 156 -5.79 -3.07 0.74
CA ALA A 156 -5.69 -2.28 1.97
C ALA A 156 -6.44 -0.94 1.88
N MET A 157 -6.19 -0.19 0.80
CA MET A 157 -6.84 1.12 0.57
C MET A 157 -8.34 0.98 0.36
N THR A 158 -8.77 -0.01 -0.42
CA THR A 158 -10.19 -0.26 -0.65
C THR A 158 -10.90 -0.71 0.63
N ALA A 159 -10.26 -1.58 1.44
CA ALA A 159 -10.81 -2.05 2.71
C ALA A 159 -10.94 -0.90 3.72
N ALA A 160 -9.94 -0.02 3.82
CA ALA A 160 -10.01 1.16 4.66
C ALA A 160 -11.13 2.11 4.21
N ALA A 161 -11.23 2.39 2.90
CA ALA A 161 -12.26 3.26 2.34
C ALA A 161 -13.68 2.72 2.57
N LEU A 162 -13.92 1.43 2.36
CA LEU A 162 -15.20 0.79 2.65
C LEU A 162 -15.52 0.81 4.15
N SER A 163 -14.54 0.58 5.01
CA SER A 163 -14.72 0.65 6.46
C SER A 163 -15.15 2.05 6.91
N LEU A 164 -14.53 3.10 6.37
CA LEU A 164 -14.91 4.49 6.62
C LEU A 164 -16.31 4.79 6.09
N LEU A 165 -16.64 4.35 4.87
CA LEU A 165 -17.96 4.56 4.25
C LEU A 165 -19.08 3.95 5.09
N HIS A 166 -18.83 2.82 5.74
CA HIS A 166 -19.78 2.14 6.62
C HIS A 166 -19.73 2.63 8.08
N GLY A 167 -18.98 3.70 8.37
CA GLY A 167 -18.93 4.33 9.69
C GLY A 167 -18.25 3.49 10.77
N LEU A 168 -17.31 2.61 10.38
CA LEU A 168 -16.53 1.87 11.36
C LEU A 168 -15.61 2.82 12.14
N GLU A 169 -15.36 2.48 13.39
CA GLU A 169 -14.46 3.23 14.26
C GLU A 169 -12.99 3.16 13.77
N PRO A 170 -12.14 4.14 14.09
CA PRO A 170 -10.76 4.24 13.56
C PRO A 170 -9.91 2.99 13.79
N LEU A 171 -10.17 2.23 14.85
CA LEU A 171 -9.44 1.00 15.16
C LEU A 171 -9.78 -0.11 14.15
N SER A 172 -11.06 -0.28 13.82
CA SER A 172 -11.52 -1.24 12.80
C SER A 172 -11.03 -0.86 11.40
N VAL A 173 -11.04 0.43 11.06
CA VAL A 173 -10.44 0.93 9.79
C VAL A 173 -8.97 0.57 9.72
N SER A 174 -8.23 0.76 10.82
CA SER A 174 -6.81 0.42 10.90
C SER A 174 -6.55 -1.08 10.74
N VAL A 175 -7.37 -1.92 11.37
CA VAL A 175 -7.29 -3.38 11.22
C VAL A 175 -7.62 -3.80 9.79
N ALA A 176 -8.61 -3.19 9.15
CA ALA A 176 -8.95 -3.46 7.75
C ALA A 176 -7.80 -3.09 6.80
N PHE A 177 -7.16 -1.93 7.01
CA PHE A 177 -6.00 -1.52 6.23
C PHE A 177 -4.82 -2.49 6.39
N ILE A 178 -4.41 -2.75 7.64
CA ILE A 178 -3.25 -3.62 7.92
C ILE A 178 -3.54 -5.05 7.50
N GLY A 179 -4.75 -5.54 7.75
CA GLY A 179 -5.20 -6.86 7.32
C GLY A 179 -5.18 -6.99 5.80
N GLY A 180 -5.70 -5.99 5.09
CA GLY A 180 -5.66 -5.94 3.63
C GLY A 180 -4.25 -5.85 3.06
N LEU A 181 -3.34 -5.10 3.71
CA LEU A 181 -1.94 -5.03 3.29
C LEU A 181 -1.20 -6.37 3.48
N LEU A 182 -1.50 -7.10 4.56
CA LEU A 182 -0.74 -8.29 4.95
C LEU A 182 -1.44 -9.62 4.63
N HIS A 183 -2.67 -9.62 4.07
CA HIS A 183 -3.47 -10.84 3.85
C HIS A 183 -2.75 -11.87 2.98
N ASP A 184 -1.91 -11.42 2.09
CA ASP A 184 -1.19 -12.22 1.10
C ASP A 184 0.34 -12.28 1.34
N ILE A 185 0.84 -11.77 2.48
CA ILE A 185 2.28 -11.68 2.73
C ILE A 185 2.98 -13.05 2.69
N GLY A 186 2.27 -14.12 3.00
CA GLY A 186 2.79 -15.48 2.91
C GLY A 186 3.22 -15.91 1.51
N LYS A 187 2.77 -15.20 0.47
CA LYS A 187 3.19 -15.42 -0.92
C LYS A 187 4.68 -15.16 -1.15
N ILE A 188 5.37 -14.42 -0.27
CA ILE A 188 6.82 -14.26 -0.35
C ILE A 188 7.56 -15.59 -0.33
N HIS A 189 7.04 -16.60 0.38
CA HIS A 189 7.60 -17.94 0.36
C HIS A 189 7.35 -18.71 -0.92
N LEU A 190 6.31 -18.36 -1.67
CA LEU A 190 5.92 -19.05 -2.89
C LEU A 190 6.57 -18.45 -4.13
N TYR A 191 6.77 -17.14 -4.14
CA TYR A 191 7.09 -16.39 -5.36
C TYR A 191 8.36 -15.54 -5.29
N TYR A 192 9.01 -15.48 -4.14
CA TYR A 192 10.33 -14.88 -4.01
C TYR A 192 11.41 -16.00 -4.08
N ASN A 193 12.39 -15.84 -4.94
CA ASN A 193 13.45 -16.86 -5.18
C ASN A 193 12.99 -18.17 -5.83
N VAL A 194 12.03 -18.14 -6.73
CA VAL A 194 11.57 -19.36 -7.42
C VAL A 194 12.56 -19.81 -8.49
N GLN A 195 13.72 -20.33 -8.08
CA GLN A 195 14.42 -21.32 -8.88
C GLN A 195 13.94 -22.71 -8.42
N GLY A 196 12.84 -23.17 -9.02
CA GLY A 196 12.44 -24.57 -8.97
C GLY A 196 11.77 -25.06 -7.69
N ALA A 197 11.12 -24.20 -6.89
CA ALA A 197 10.25 -24.66 -5.82
C ALA A 197 8.99 -25.30 -6.43
N HIS A 198 9.10 -26.53 -6.88
CA HIS A 198 7.96 -27.36 -7.19
C HIS A 198 7.17 -27.60 -5.91
N GLY A 199 6.06 -26.88 -5.79
CA GLY A 199 4.93 -27.41 -5.10
C GLY A 199 5.03 -27.54 -3.58
N VAL A 200 5.24 -26.46 -2.85
CA VAL A 200 4.45 -26.35 -1.64
C VAL A 200 3.05 -25.94 -2.11
N LEU A 201 2.25 -26.95 -2.44
CA LEU A 201 0.81 -26.84 -2.67
C LEU A 201 0.12 -26.53 -1.33
N GLY A 202 0.51 -25.41 -0.71
CA GLY A 202 -0.09 -24.90 0.51
C GLY A 202 -0.91 -23.68 0.18
N GLN A 203 -1.98 -23.53 0.90
CA GLN A 203 -2.72 -22.29 0.88
C GLN A 203 -1.79 -21.21 1.48
N HIS A 204 -1.48 -20.16 0.72
CA HIS A 204 -0.52 -19.11 1.09
C HIS A 204 -0.89 -18.41 2.42
N GLU A 205 -2.15 -18.43 2.81
CA GLU A 205 -2.66 -17.88 4.06
C GLU A 205 -2.04 -18.58 5.29
N SER A 206 -1.73 -19.86 5.19
CA SER A 206 -1.01 -20.58 6.25
C SER A 206 0.40 -20.02 6.46
N PHE A 207 1.04 -19.55 5.39
CA PHE A 207 2.35 -18.91 5.46
C PHE A 207 2.29 -17.49 6.03
N ASN A 208 1.13 -16.79 6.00
CA ASN A 208 0.98 -15.49 6.65
C ASN A 208 1.37 -15.56 8.13
N PHE A 209 0.88 -16.59 8.83
CA PHE A 209 1.19 -16.79 10.26
C PHE A 209 2.64 -17.18 10.49
N MET A 210 3.24 -17.93 9.58
CA MET A 210 4.63 -18.34 9.69
C MET A 210 5.57 -17.14 9.53
N VAL A 211 5.36 -16.32 8.51
CA VAL A 211 6.24 -15.16 8.24
C VAL A 211 6.06 -14.05 9.27
N LEU A 212 4.85 -13.88 9.81
CA LEU A 212 4.53 -12.87 10.82
C LEU A 212 4.61 -13.40 12.26
N ALA A 213 5.11 -14.62 12.49
CA ALA A 213 5.05 -15.30 13.79
C ALA A 213 5.63 -14.46 14.93
N LYS A 214 6.77 -13.83 14.71
CA LYS A 214 7.44 -12.97 15.71
C LYS A 214 6.57 -11.77 16.10
N GLN A 215 6.10 -11.04 15.11
CA GLN A 215 5.33 -9.80 15.28
C GLN A 215 3.93 -10.12 15.88
N LEU A 216 3.27 -11.16 15.39
CA LEU A 216 1.97 -11.61 15.88
C LEU A 216 2.05 -12.14 17.33
N THR A 217 3.16 -12.77 17.72
CA THR A 217 3.35 -13.22 19.12
C THR A 217 3.38 -12.04 20.07
N VAL A 218 4.09 -10.97 19.73
CA VAL A 218 4.15 -9.73 20.52
C VAL A 218 2.77 -9.06 20.58
N LEU A 219 2.07 -8.97 19.45
CA LEU A 219 0.72 -8.41 19.41
C LEU A 219 -0.25 -9.21 20.26
N ARG A 220 -0.20 -10.53 20.20
CA ARG A 220 -1.04 -11.41 21.03
C ARG A 220 -0.85 -11.18 22.52
N GLN A 221 0.39 -10.96 22.96
CA GLN A 221 0.71 -10.71 24.37
C GLN A 221 0.24 -9.32 24.82
N SER A 222 0.39 -8.30 23.99
CA SER A 222 0.09 -6.91 24.36
C SER A 222 -1.37 -6.52 24.09
N ALA A 223 -2.03 -7.09 23.09
CA ALA A 223 -3.38 -6.76 22.68
C ALA A 223 -4.12 -7.96 22.04
N PRO A 224 -4.58 -8.95 22.85
CA PRO A 224 -5.18 -10.19 22.36
C PRO A 224 -6.35 -9.99 21.38
N LYS A 225 -7.22 -9.02 21.64
CA LYS A 225 -8.38 -8.73 20.76
C LYS A 225 -7.95 -8.19 19.38
N LEU A 226 -6.90 -7.39 19.33
CA LEU A 226 -6.34 -6.92 18.06
C LEU A 226 -5.65 -8.06 17.30
N PHE A 227 -4.96 -8.93 18.00
CA PHE A 227 -4.40 -10.16 17.43
C PHE A 227 -5.50 -11.03 16.81
N GLU A 228 -6.62 -11.25 17.51
CA GLU A 228 -7.75 -12.03 16.99
C GLU A 228 -8.34 -11.39 15.73
N ALA A 229 -8.62 -10.07 15.76
CA ALA A 229 -9.19 -9.34 14.65
C ALA A 229 -8.27 -9.36 13.40
N LEU A 230 -6.97 -9.15 13.61
CA LEU A 230 -5.98 -9.19 12.52
C LEU A 230 -5.80 -10.62 11.99
N SER A 231 -5.73 -11.63 12.88
CA SER A 231 -5.65 -13.04 12.50
C SER A 231 -6.84 -13.48 11.64
N SER A 232 -8.02 -12.94 11.92
CA SER A 232 -9.21 -13.15 11.07
C SER A 232 -9.00 -12.65 9.62
N CYS A 233 -8.34 -11.50 9.44
CA CYS A 233 -8.03 -10.97 8.11
C CYS A 233 -6.98 -11.82 7.36
N LEU A 234 -6.07 -12.47 8.11
CA LEU A 234 -4.95 -13.26 7.56
C LEU A 234 -5.31 -14.72 7.29
N SER A 235 -6.48 -15.17 7.74
CA SER A 235 -6.91 -16.57 7.69
C SER A 235 -7.67 -16.90 6.41
N ILE A 236 -7.63 -18.18 6.04
CA ILE A 236 -8.46 -18.74 4.96
C ILE A 236 -9.93 -18.64 5.34
N LYS A 237 -10.75 -18.23 4.39
CA LYS A 237 -12.20 -18.29 4.55
C LYS A 237 -12.86 -19.39 3.74
N PHE A 238 -13.70 -20.15 4.40
CA PHE A 238 -14.64 -21.05 3.74
C PHE A 238 -15.90 -20.28 3.33
N ARG A 239 -16.44 -20.60 2.17
CA ARG A 239 -17.51 -19.90 1.42
C ARG A 239 -18.79 -19.54 2.20
N HIS A 240 -19.00 -19.98 3.42
CA HIS A 240 -20.23 -19.73 4.21
C HIS A 240 -19.94 -19.38 5.67
N GLN A 241 -18.71 -19.02 5.99
CA GLN A 241 -18.33 -18.67 7.34
C GLN A 241 -18.50 -17.17 7.56
N THR A 242 -19.35 -16.79 8.53
CA THR A 242 -19.42 -15.40 9.01
C THR A 242 -18.28 -15.12 9.95
N ASP A 243 -17.63 -13.98 9.77
CA ASP A 243 -16.60 -13.52 10.69
C ASP A 243 -17.20 -12.77 11.87
N ALA A 244 -16.59 -12.98 13.04
CA ALA A 244 -16.88 -12.17 14.20
C ALA A 244 -16.39 -10.71 14.05
N TYR A 245 -15.40 -10.48 13.17
CA TYR A 245 -14.79 -9.18 12.93
C TYR A 245 -15.11 -8.67 11.52
N LEU A 246 -15.90 -7.60 11.43
CA LEU A 246 -16.30 -7.00 10.17
C LEU A 246 -15.11 -6.57 9.27
N PRO A 247 -13.98 -6.03 9.80
CA PRO A 247 -12.79 -5.77 9.00
C PRO A 247 -12.33 -6.96 8.14
N SER A 248 -12.38 -8.16 8.68
CA SER A 248 -12.02 -9.37 7.96
C SER A 248 -12.96 -9.65 6.77
N THR A 249 -14.27 -9.52 6.97
CA THR A 249 -15.24 -9.63 5.87
C THR A 249 -14.94 -8.62 4.77
N ILE A 250 -14.67 -7.36 5.13
CA ILE A 250 -14.36 -6.29 4.19
C ILE A 250 -13.07 -6.62 3.41
N VAL A 251 -12.00 -7.05 4.09
CA VAL A 251 -10.72 -7.41 3.44
C VAL A 251 -10.93 -8.50 2.38
N HIS A 252 -11.64 -9.57 2.71
CA HIS A 252 -11.88 -10.66 1.74
C HIS A 252 -12.79 -10.26 0.57
N MET A 253 -13.74 -9.35 0.80
CA MET A 253 -14.53 -8.77 -0.30
C MET A 253 -13.66 -7.90 -1.22
N CYS A 254 -12.76 -7.11 -0.66
CA CYS A 254 -11.83 -6.26 -1.41
C CYS A 254 -10.80 -7.08 -2.20
N ASP A 255 -10.26 -8.14 -1.60
CA ASP A 255 -9.39 -9.09 -2.31
C ASP A 255 -10.11 -9.69 -3.53
N ARG A 256 -11.30 -10.22 -3.32
CA ARG A 256 -12.11 -10.76 -4.42
C ARG A 256 -12.39 -9.71 -5.49
N LEU A 257 -12.74 -8.48 -5.10
CA LEU A 257 -13.00 -7.38 -6.03
C LEU A 257 -11.75 -7.04 -6.86
N SER A 258 -10.56 -6.96 -6.23
CA SER A 258 -9.29 -6.69 -6.92
C SER A 258 -9.01 -7.74 -7.99
N VAL A 259 -9.20 -9.02 -7.68
CA VAL A 259 -9.07 -10.12 -8.65
C VAL A 259 -10.05 -9.96 -9.82
N ASP A 260 -11.33 -9.73 -9.54
CA ASP A 260 -12.38 -9.63 -10.56
C ASP A 260 -12.17 -8.41 -11.48
N VAL A 261 -11.75 -7.26 -10.91
CA VAL A 261 -11.39 -6.04 -11.67
C VAL A 261 -10.18 -6.30 -12.58
N CYS A 262 -9.15 -6.97 -12.07
CA CYS A 262 -7.98 -7.30 -12.86
C CYS A 262 -8.33 -8.23 -14.05
N ASN A 263 -9.13 -9.25 -13.81
CA ASN A 263 -9.58 -10.16 -14.84
C ASN A 263 -10.44 -9.44 -15.90
N TRP A 264 -11.35 -8.56 -15.46
CA TRP A 264 -12.15 -7.72 -16.36
C TRP A 264 -11.27 -6.80 -17.22
N ARG A 265 -10.32 -6.08 -16.63
CA ARG A 265 -9.37 -5.20 -17.35
C ARG A 265 -8.60 -5.99 -18.42
N ARG A 266 -8.10 -7.18 -18.07
CA ARG A 266 -7.37 -8.05 -19.01
C ARG A 266 -8.23 -8.56 -20.14
N ALA A 267 -9.48 -8.93 -19.89
CA ALA A 267 -10.41 -9.37 -20.92
C ALA A 267 -10.62 -8.29 -22.00
N PHE A 268 -10.59 -7.01 -21.60
CA PHE A 268 -10.80 -5.88 -22.51
C PHE A 268 -9.53 -5.17 -22.98
N ALA A 269 -8.33 -5.56 -22.54
CA ALA A 269 -7.09 -4.85 -22.83
C ALA A 269 -6.83 -4.62 -24.33
N ASN A 270 -7.15 -5.61 -25.17
CA ASN A 270 -6.93 -5.57 -26.62
C ASN A 270 -8.25 -5.58 -27.41
N VAL A 271 -9.36 -5.22 -26.77
CA VAL A 271 -10.69 -5.27 -27.39
C VAL A 271 -11.17 -3.85 -27.68
N PRO A 272 -11.52 -3.52 -28.95
CA PRO A 272 -12.00 -2.19 -29.33
C PRO A 272 -13.18 -1.73 -28.46
N HIS A 273 -13.27 -0.40 -28.22
CA HIS A 273 -14.26 0.19 -27.30
C HIS A 273 -15.73 -0.13 -27.63
N TYR A 274 -16.05 -0.36 -28.90
CA TYR A 274 -17.42 -0.67 -29.32
C TYR A 274 -17.86 -2.12 -29.06
N TYR A 275 -16.91 -3.02 -28.66
CA TYR A 275 -17.28 -4.34 -28.18
C TYR A 275 -17.69 -4.28 -26.71
N TRP A 276 -18.91 -4.67 -26.40
CA TRP A 276 -19.47 -4.66 -25.06
C TRP A 276 -19.23 -5.96 -24.29
N TYR A 277 -18.65 -6.98 -24.90
CA TYR A 277 -18.29 -8.24 -24.28
C TYR A 277 -16.91 -8.71 -24.72
N ALA A 278 -16.23 -9.43 -23.85
CA ALA A 278 -14.95 -10.07 -24.13
C ALA A 278 -14.81 -11.36 -23.33
N LYS A 279 -14.15 -12.35 -23.92
CA LYS A 279 -13.81 -13.59 -23.24
C LYS A 279 -12.43 -13.45 -22.61
N SER A 280 -12.33 -13.78 -21.34
CA SER A 280 -11.03 -13.84 -20.69
C SER A 280 -10.19 -14.97 -21.27
N PRO A 281 -8.92 -14.72 -21.61
CA PRO A 281 -8.04 -15.75 -22.16
C PRO A 281 -7.64 -16.82 -21.13
N ARG A 282 -7.88 -16.59 -19.84
CA ARG A 282 -7.39 -17.45 -18.74
C ARG A 282 -8.46 -18.31 -18.09
N ASP A 283 -9.59 -17.72 -17.73
CA ASP A 283 -10.68 -18.40 -17.01
C ASP A 283 -11.87 -18.77 -17.92
N ALA A 284 -11.77 -18.43 -19.20
CA ALA A 284 -12.79 -18.60 -20.20
C ALA A 284 -14.16 -17.93 -19.89
N LEU A 285 -14.20 -17.09 -18.85
CA LEU A 285 -15.40 -16.33 -18.49
C LEU A 285 -15.67 -15.21 -19.50
N MET A 286 -16.95 -14.91 -19.69
CA MET A 286 -17.42 -13.80 -20.51
C MET A 286 -17.64 -12.58 -19.64
N TYR A 287 -16.87 -11.53 -19.91
CA TYR A 287 -17.01 -10.23 -19.25
C TYR A 287 -17.81 -9.27 -20.14
N LYS A 288 -18.53 -8.35 -19.51
CA LYS A 288 -19.30 -7.33 -20.19
C LYS A 288 -18.90 -5.95 -19.68
N ARG A 289 -18.98 -4.93 -20.53
CA ARG A 289 -18.84 -3.53 -20.14
C ARG A 289 -20.00 -2.71 -20.66
N LEU A 290 -20.30 -1.63 -19.99
CA LEU A 290 -21.23 -0.61 -20.46
C LEU A 290 -20.45 0.27 -21.44
N SER A 291 -20.91 0.39 -22.67
CA SER A 291 -20.31 1.20 -23.73
C SER A 291 -21.05 2.52 -23.86
#